data_ffcd4517ee6c44785fd63ec10b19e3c6
#
_entry.id   ffcd4517ee6c44785fd63ec10b19e3c6
#
_cell.length_a   1.000
_cell.length_b   1.000
_cell.length_c   1.000
_cell.angle_alpha   90.00
_cell.angle_beta   90.00
_cell.angle_gamma   90.00
#
_symmetry.space_group_name_H-M   'P 1'
#
loop_
_entity.id
_entity.type
_entity.pdbx_description
1 polymer ?
#
loop_
_entity_poly.entity_id
_entity_poly.type
_entity_poly.pdbx_seq_one_letter_code
_entity_poly.pdbx_strand_id
1 'polypeptide(L)'
;MVLYLPTPTRRTFLTSAAAFAAGTVLPVSGFRTAHAASVKEFRLRAAPGRTHLVPEPYGETPVWAYNDAVPGPEIRVRQGDRMRVVIDNGIDEETTVHWHGVRTPNAMDGVPHLTQAPIAPGETFSYEFDAVDAGTFWYHPHQRRFRQPA
;
A
#
# COMPACT_ATOMS: atom_id res chain seq x y z
N MET A 1 -51.59 33.55 11.06
CA MET A 1 -52.29 32.26 10.92
C MET A 1 -51.29 31.16 11.13
N VAL A 2 -51.25 30.57 12.32
CA VAL A 2 -50.28 29.51 12.69
C VAL A 2 -50.96 28.17 12.38
N LEU A 3 -50.45 27.43 11.41
CA LEU A 3 -50.92 26.08 11.14
C LEU A 3 -50.33 25.12 12.20
N TYR A 4 -51.19 24.60 13.06
CA TYR A 4 -50.89 23.54 13.98
C TYR A 4 -50.99 22.21 13.23
N LEU A 5 -49.85 21.53 12.99
CA LEU A 5 -49.86 20.16 12.49
C LEU A 5 -50.08 19.21 13.70
N PRO A 6 -51.03 18.28 13.64
CA PRO A 6 -51.23 17.32 14.72
C PRO A 6 -50.02 16.36 14.85
N THR A 7 -49.57 16.17 16.07
CA THR A 7 -48.51 15.20 16.36
C THR A 7 -48.98 13.76 16.10
N PRO A 8 -48.26 12.97 15.34
CA PRO A 8 -48.66 11.59 15.04
C PRO A 8 -48.69 10.73 16.32
N THR A 9 -49.77 10.00 16.51
CA THR A 9 -49.87 9.04 17.63
C THR A 9 -49.04 7.78 17.35
N ARG A 10 -48.64 7.02 18.40
CA ARG A 10 -47.97 5.74 18.26
C ARG A 10 -48.69 4.79 17.30
N ARG A 11 -49.99 4.80 17.27
CA ARG A 11 -50.83 3.97 16.40
C ARG A 11 -50.68 4.38 14.94
N THR A 12 -50.67 5.68 14.66
CA THR A 12 -50.46 6.23 13.31
C THR A 12 -49.07 5.91 12.80
N PHE A 13 -48.04 5.95 13.68
CA PHE A 13 -46.69 5.61 13.31
C PHE A 13 -46.54 4.11 12.96
N LEU A 14 -47.15 3.21 13.77
CA LEU A 14 -47.09 1.78 13.52
C LEU A 14 -47.87 1.34 12.28
N THR A 15 -49.01 1.93 12.01
CA THR A 15 -49.78 1.64 10.78
C THR A 15 -49.11 2.17 9.53
N SER A 16 -48.44 3.32 9.60
CA SER A 16 -47.62 3.83 8.49
C SER A 16 -46.37 2.96 8.21
N ALA A 17 -45.74 2.43 9.25
CA ALA A 17 -44.62 1.51 9.11
C ALA A 17 -45.04 0.16 8.48
N ALA A 18 -46.21 -0.38 8.84
CA ALA A 18 -46.73 -1.60 8.25
C ALA A 18 -47.17 -1.43 6.77
N ALA A 19 -47.66 -0.26 6.39
CA ALA A 19 -48.03 0.04 5.00
C ALA A 19 -46.77 0.21 4.10
N PHE A 20 -45.64 0.66 4.67
CA PHE A 20 -44.35 0.75 3.95
C PHE A 20 -43.70 -0.63 3.71
N ALA A 21 -43.93 -1.59 4.60
CA ALA A 21 -43.39 -2.95 4.47
C ALA A 21 -44.11 -3.80 3.40
N ALA A 22 -45.33 -3.47 3.03
CA ALA A 22 -46.12 -4.23 2.05
C ALA A 22 -45.97 -3.77 0.60
N GLY A 23 -45.33 -2.63 0.36
CA GLY A 23 -45.32 -1.93 -0.96
C GLY A 23 -43.99 -1.89 -1.69
N THR A 24 -42.89 -2.30 -1.11
CA THR A 24 -41.55 -2.17 -1.76
C THR A 24 -40.86 -3.50 -1.86
N VAL A 25 -41.27 -4.35 -2.81
CA VAL A 25 -40.31 -5.28 -3.44
C VAL A 25 -39.46 -4.38 -4.36
N LEU A 26 -38.51 -3.65 -3.76
CA LEU A 26 -37.44 -3.07 -4.54
C LEU A 26 -36.63 -4.25 -5.11
N PRO A 27 -36.40 -4.26 -6.44
CA PRO A 27 -35.43 -5.22 -6.97
C PRO A 27 -34.10 -4.94 -6.27
N VAL A 28 -33.62 -5.90 -5.49
CA VAL A 28 -32.26 -5.86 -4.93
C VAL A 28 -31.31 -6.12 -6.12
N SER A 29 -31.32 -5.14 -7.05
CA SER A 29 -30.39 -5.10 -8.16
C SER A 29 -29.10 -4.49 -7.63
N GLY A 30 -28.14 -5.33 -7.31
CA GLY A 30 -26.78 -4.87 -7.06
C GLY A 30 -26.21 -5.25 -5.71
N PHE A 31 -26.23 -6.52 -5.35
CA PHE A 31 -25.06 -7.01 -4.61
C PHE A 31 -23.85 -6.82 -5.54
N ARG A 32 -23.20 -5.65 -5.41
CA ARG A 32 -21.82 -5.55 -5.88
C ARG A 32 -21.09 -6.62 -5.09
N THR A 33 -20.80 -7.74 -5.74
CA THR A 33 -19.86 -8.70 -5.19
C THR A 33 -18.64 -7.88 -4.82
N ALA A 34 -18.39 -7.74 -3.52
CA ALA A 34 -17.13 -7.22 -3.06
C ALA A 34 -16.09 -8.16 -3.67
N HIS A 35 -15.44 -7.72 -4.72
CA HIS A 35 -14.30 -8.42 -5.26
C HIS A 35 -13.33 -8.47 -4.09
N ALA A 36 -13.06 -9.66 -3.56
CA ALA A 36 -12.02 -9.81 -2.56
C ALA A 36 -10.77 -9.20 -3.21
N ALA A 37 -10.29 -8.12 -2.60
CA ALA A 37 -9.14 -7.39 -3.14
C ALA A 37 -8.01 -8.41 -3.29
N SER A 38 -7.64 -8.75 -4.52
CA SER A 38 -6.56 -9.68 -4.76
C SER A 38 -5.27 -9.03 -4.27
N VAL A 39 -4.57 -9.71 -3.36
CA VAL A 39 -3.26 -9.25 -2.90
C VAL A 39 -2.31 -9.30 -4.09
N LYS A 40 -1.74 -8.15 -4.47
CA LYS A 40 -0.68 -8.06 -5.48
C LYS A 40 0.66 -8.27 -4.79
N GLU A 41 1.32 -9.38 -5.08
CA GLU A 41 2.60 -9.69 -4.48
C GLU A 41 3.76 -9.32 -5.41
N PHE A 42 4.78 -8.69 -4.83
CA PHE A 42 6.03 -8.32 -5.47
C PHE A 42 7.20 -8.80 -4.59
N ARG A 43 8.33 -9.08 -5.22
CA ARG A 43 9.56 -9.45 -4.51
C ARG A 43 10.70 -8.56 -4.97
N LEU A 44 11.36 -7.94 -4.02
CA LEU A 44 12.55 -7.12 -4.24
C LEU A 44 13.71 -7.72 -3.46
N ARG A 45 14.80 -8.02 -4.14
CA ARG A 45 16.05 -8.43 -3.53
C ARG A 45 17.01 -7.23 -3.54
N ALA A 46 17.38 -6.74 -2.38
CA ALA A 46 18.47 -5.79 -2.23
C ALA A 46 19.80 -6.55 -2.30
N ALA A 47 20.67 -6.22 -3.25
CA ALA A 47 21.95 -6.91 -3.42
C ALA A 47 23.03 -5.98 -4.01
N PRO A 48 24.32 -6.28 -3.80
CA PRO A 48 25.40 -5.65 -4.56
C PRO A 48 25.26 -5.99 -6.05
N GLY A 49 25.49 -4.99 -6.89
CA GLY A 49 25.44 -5.11 -8.35
C GLY A 49 26.37 -4.10 -9.02
N ARG A 50 26.30 -4.02 -10.32
CA ARG A 50 27.03 -3.04 -11.14
C ARG A 50 26.11 -2.54 -12.24
N THR A 51 26.19 -1.24 -12.54
CA THR A 51 25.41 -0.65 -13.62
C THR A 51 26.12 0.58 -14.22
N HIS A 52 25.79 0.89 -15.45
CA HIS A 52 26.21 2.16 -16.07
C HIS A 52 25.30 3.28 -15.57
N LEU A 53 25.80 4.15 -14.69
CA LEU A 53 25.09 5.34 -14.24
C LEU A 53 25.33 6.55 -15.20
N VAL A 54 26.39 6.48 -15.98
CA VAL A 54 26.79 7.50 -16.97
C VAL A 54 27.12 6.81 -18.29
N PRO A 55 26.95 7.51 -19.44
CA PRO A 55 27.29 6.96 -20.75
C PRO A 55 28.79 6.65 -20.91
N GLU A 56 29.11 5.85 -21.92
CA GLU A 56 30.50 5.64 -22.36
C GLU A 56 31.26 7.00 -22.52
N PRO A 57 32.56 7.06 -22.22
CA PRO A 57 33.47 5.90 -21.99
C PRO A 57 33.61 5.45 -20.53
N TYR A 58 32.71 5.87 -19.66
CA TYR A 58 32.79 5.54 -18.24
C TYR A 58 32.30 4.10 -18.00
N GLY A 59 33.03 3.36 -17.19
CA GLY A 59 32.69 1.97 -16.85
C GLY A 59 31.49 1.85 -15.91
N GLU A 60 31.13 0.61 -15.60
CA GLU A 60 30.07 0.33 -14.63
C GLU A 60 30.47 0.79 -13.22
N THR A 61 29.51 1.33 -12.52
CA THR A 61 29.60 1.75 -11.12
C THR A 61 29.10 0.63 -10.21
N PRO A 62 29.82 0.26 -9.15
CA PRO A 62 29.29 -0.61 -8.09
C PRO A 62 28.12 0.07 -7.41
N VAL A 63 27.01 -0.67 -7.21
CA VAL A 63 25.80 -0.16 -6.58
C VAL A 63 25.17 -1.22 -5.67
N TRP A 64 24.35 -0.82 -4.73
CA TRP A 64 23.32 -1.68 -4.16
C TRP A 64 22.02 -1.41 -4.91
N ALA A 65 21.43 -2.45 -5.45
CA ALA A 65 20.26 -2.33 -6.31
C ALA A 65 19.16 -3.30 -5.88
N TYR A 66 17.93 -2.95 -6.22
CA TYR A 66 16.82 -3.88 -6.13
C TYR A 66 16.69 -4.66 -7.45
N ASN A 67 16.83 -6.00 -7.36
CA ASN A 67 16.74 -6.92 -8.51
C ASN A 67 17.71 -6.53 -9.65
N ASP A 68 18.94 -6.16 -9.29
CA ASP A 68 20.04 -5.81 -10.21
C ASP A 68 19.73 -4.64 -11.17
N ALA A 69 18.77 -3.77 -10.83
CA ALA A 69 18.33 -2.66 -11.66
C ALA A 69 18.41 -1.31 -10.94
N VAL A 70 18.82 -0.27 -11.67
CA VAL A 70 18.77 1.14 -11.26
C VAL A 70 18.14 1.95 -12.40
N PRO A 71 16.98 2.58 -12.19
CA PRO A 71 16.10 2.47 -11.01
C PRO A 71 15.64 1.04 -10.76
N GLY A 72 15.28 0.71 -9.51
CA GLY A 72 14.69 -0.58 -9.15
C GLY A 72 13.36 -0.84 -9.89
N PRO A 73 12.82 -2.08 -9.82
CA PRO A 73 11.61 -2.46 -10.55
C PRO A 73 10.41 -1.54 -10.29
N GLU A 74 9.66 -1.26 -11.34
CA GLU A 74 8.36 -0.56 -11.21
C GLU A 74 7.35 -1.46 -10.51
N ILE A 75 6.67 -0.94 -9.48
CA ILE A 75 5.54 -1.57 -8.81
C ILE A 75 4.27 -0.85 -9.25
N ARG A 76 3.43 -1.54 -10.03
CA ARG A 76 2.19 -0.96 -10.54
C ARG A 76 0.97 -1.67 -9.96
N VAL A 77 0.14 -0.91 -9.25
CA VAL A 77 -1.11 -1.37 -8.63
C VAL A 77 -2.24 -0.38 -8.93
N ARG A 78 -3.48 -0.80 -8.76
CA ARG A 78 -4.64 0.10 -8.85
C ARG A 78 -4.91 0.70 -7.47
N GLN A 79 -5.46 1.91 -7.45
CA GLN A 79 -5.99 2.49 -6.23
C GLN A 79 -7.03 1.54 -5.59
N GLY A 80 -6.84 1.24 -4.32
CA GLY A 80 -7.66 0.29 -3.57
C GLY A 80 -7.18 -1.16 -3.60
N ASP A 81 -6.18 -1.51 -4.40
CA ASP A 81 -5.57 -2.84 -4.33
C ASP A 81 -4.80 -3.00 -3.02
N ARG A 82 -4.83 -4.22 -2.48
CA ARG A 82 -3.92 -4.62 -1.41
C ARG A 82 -2.63 -5.14 -2.02
N MET A 83 -1.52 -4.60 -1.59
CA MET A 83 -0.20 -5.02 -2.06
C MET A 83 0.62 -5.65 -0.94
N ARG A 84 1.44 -6.63 -1.31
CA ARG A 84 2.46 -7.22 -0.47
C ARG A 84 3.80 -7.14 -1.20
N VAL A 85 4.80 -6.56 -0.56
CA VAL A 85 6.16 -6.51 -1.10
C VAL A 85 7.10 -7.22 -0.15
N VAL A 86 7.66 -8.32 -0.60
CA VAL A 86 8.66 -9.09 0.14
C VAL A 86 10.04 -8.56 -0.20
N ILE A 87 10.75 -8.10 0.80
CA ILE A 87 12.13 -7.64 0.67
C ILE A 87 13.08 -8.73 1.16
N ASP A 88 13.95 -9.19 0.28
CA ASP A 88 15.08 -10.08 0.64
C ASP A 88 16.33 -9.22 0.79
N ASN A 89 16.90 -9.17 1.99
CA ASN A 89 18.15 -8.44 2.21
C ASN A 89 19.37 -9.30 1.86
N GLY A 90 19.92 -9.09 0.69
CA GLY A 90 21.13 -9.74 0.18
C GLY A 90 22.39 -8.88 0.28
N ILE A 91 22.34 -7.74 0.97
CA ILE A 91 23.54 -6.95 1.31
C ILE A 91 24.07 -7.37 2.68
N ASP A 92 25.29 -7.01 2.98
CA ASP A 92 25.98 -7.32 4.24
C ASP A 92 25.70 -6.32 5.38
N GLU A 93 24.77 -5.40 5.15
CA GLU A 93 24.30 -4.41 6.12
C GLU A 93 22.78 -4.54 6.35
N GLU A 94 22.34 -4.03 7.49
CA GLU A 94 20.89 -3.87 7.78
C GLU A 94 20.26 -2.89 6.80
N THR A 95 19.01 -3.14 6.41
CA THR A 95 18.24 -2.24 5.53
C THR A 95 16.77 -2.20 5.92
N THR A 96 16.06 -1.20 5.40
CA THR A 96 14.61 -1.12 5.37
C THR A 96 14.18 -0.49 4.06
N VAL A 97 12.88 -0.55 3.74
CA VAL A 97 12.33 0.15 2.57
C VAL A 97 11.27 1.14 3.04
N HIS A 98 11.48 2.41 2.74
CA HIS A 98 10.49 3.46 2.95
C HIS A 98 9.70 3.71 1.66
N TRP A 99 8.41 3.91 1.81
CA TRP A 99 7.44 4.17 0.74
C TRP A 99 7.14 5.66 0.68
N HIS A 100 8.00 6.40 0.02
CA HIS A 100 8.00 7.85 0.05
C HIS A 100 6.74 8.46 -0.55
N GLY A 101 5.99 9.20 0.28
CA GLY A 101 4.75 9.85 -0.10
C GLY A 101 3.52 8.94 -0.11
N VAL A 102 3.68 7.65 0.18
CA VAL A 102 2.57 6.69 0.29
C VAL A 102 2.02 6.68 1.71
N ARG A 103 0.70 6.74 1.88
CA ARG A 103 0.06 6.59 3.19
C ARG A 103 0.03 5.12 3.59
N THR A 104 1.03 4.70 4.34
CA THR A 104 1.10 3.34 4.89
C THR A 104 0.67 3.31 6.36
N PRO A 105 0.25 2.14 6.90
CA PRO A 105 0.22 1.92 8.34
C PRO A 105 1.61 2.14 8.94
N ASN A 106 1.70 2.70 10.14
CA ASN A 106 2.98 3.03 10.78
C ASN A 106 3.99 1.87 10.77
N ALA A 107 3.54 0.64 11.04
CA ALA A 107 4.41 -0.55 11.04
C ALA A 107 4.96 -0.92 9.65
N MET A 108 4.46 -0.30 8.57
CA MET A 108 4.86 -0.53 7.18
C MET A 108 5.58 0.67 6.56
N ASP A 109 5.90 1.70 7.36
CA ASP A 109 6.53 2.92 6.87
C ASP A 109 8.03 2.78 6.57
N GLY A 110 8.67 1.77 7.14
CA GLY A 110 10.06 1.43 6.82
C GLY A 110 11.12 2.29 7.50
N VAL A 111 10.79 3.03 8.56
CA VAL A 111 11.78 3.81 9.32
C VAL A 111 12.44 2.92 10.38
N PRO A 112 13.75 2.62 10.26
CA PRO A 112 14.43 1.70 11.14
C PRO A 112 14.43 2.20 12.60
N HIS A 113 14.23 1.28 13.53
CA HIS A 113 14.17 1.52 14.99
C HIS A 113 13.01 2.42 15.47
N LEU A 114 12.20 2.96 14.57
CA LEU A 114 11.03 3.75 14.89
C LEU A 114 9.72 3.02 14.55
N THR A 115 9.57 2.58 13.31
CA THR A 115 8.36 1.91 12.84
C THR A 115 8.54 0.39 12.73
N GLN A 116 9.78 -0.07 12.60
CA GLN A 116 10.14 -1.48 12.54
C GLN A 116 11.61 -1.71 12.97
N ALA A 117 11.95 -2.95 13.29
CA ALA A 117 13.35 -3.37 13.34
C ALA A 117 13.94 -3.40 11.91
N PRO A 118 15.21 -3.03 11.73
CA PRO A 118 15.89 -3.23 10.44
C PRO A 118 15.87 -4.70 10.01
N ILE A 119 15.91 -4.93 8.71
CA ILE A 119 16.04 -6.26 8.10
C ILE A 119 17.51 -6.61 8.11
N ALA A 120 17.91 -7.60 8.90
CA ALA A 120 19.32 -8.01 8.99
C ALA A 120 19.80 -8.69 7.69
N PRO A 121 21.12 -8.77 7.46
CA PRO A 121 21.69 -9.50 6.32
C PRO A 121 21.15 -10.93 6.21
N GLY A 122 20.67 -11.30 5.03
CA GLY A 122 20.08 -12.61 4.76
C GLY A 122 18.64 -12.80 5.22
N GLU A 123 18.05 -11.82 5.90
CA GLU A 123 16.66 -11.87 6.35
C GLU A 123 15.69 -11.31 5.31
N THR A 124 14.40 -11.59 5.53
CA THR A 124 13.30 -11.07 4.73
C THR A 124 12.30 -10.30 5.58
N PHE A 125 11.63 -9.32 4.97
CA PHE A 125 10.50 -8.61 5.58
C PHE A 125 9.38 -8.43 4.56
N SER A 126 8.12 -8.55 5.00
CA SER A 126 6.95 -8.34 4.15
C SER A 126 6.25 -7.05 4.53
N TYR A 127 6.26 -6.08 3.62
CA TYR A 127 5.40 -4.90 3.68
C TYR A 127 4.05 -5.24 3.09
N GLU A 128 2.96 -5.00 3.84
CA GLU A 128 1.61 -5.28 3.35
C GLU A 128 0.66 -4.15 3.73
N PHE A 129 0.09 -3.48 2.72
CA PHE A 129 -0.82 -2.35 2.90
C PHE A 129 -1.69 -2.11 1.67
N ASP A 130 -2.72 -1.29 1.84
CA ASP A 130 -3.64 -0.93 0.75
C ASP A 130 -3.11 0.32 0.03
N ALA A 131 -3.15 0.32 -1.30
CA ALA A 131 -2.82 1.48 -2.13
C ALA A 131 -3.97 2.48 -2.11
N VAL A 132 -4.06 3.28 -1.04
CA VAL A 132 -5.20 4.20 -0.81
C VAL A 132 -5.19 5.42 -1.71
N ASP A 133 -4.04 5.81 -2.23
CA ASP A 133 -3.86 6.97 -3.11
C ASP A 133 -3.49 6.55 -4.52
N ALA A 134 -3.98 7.31 -5.51
CA ALA A 134 -3.49 7.25 -6.87
C ALA A 134 -2.38 8.30 -7.07
N GLY A 135 -1.31 7.92 -7.78
CA GLY A 135 -0.18 8.82 -8.04
C GLY A 135 1.06 8.08 -8.48
N THR A 136 2.14 8.81 -8.66
CA THR A 136 3.48 8.28 -8.88
C THR A 136 4.31 8.58 -7.65
N PHE A 137 4.78 7.54 -7.02
CA PHE A 137 5.53 7.56 -5.77
C PHE A 137 6.86 6.84 -5.99
N TRP A 138 7.73 6.84 -4.99
CA TRP A 138 8.97 6.08 -5.07
C TRP A 138 9.24 5.35 -3.77
N TYR A 139 10.02 4.31 -3.83
CA TYR A 139 10.52 3.58 -2.67
C TYR A 139 12.04 3.63 -2.65
N HIS A 140 12.60 3.63 -1.46
CA HIS A 140 14.04 3.70 -1.28
C HIS A 140 14.45 3.09 0.07
N PRO A 141 15.73 2.67 0.23
CA PRO A 141 16.22 2.26 1.53
C PRO A 141 16.21 3.44 2.51
N HIS A 142 15.85 3.18 3.76
CA HIS A 142 15.86 4.17 4.83
C HIS A 142 16.82 3.73 5.94
N GLN A 143 18.14 3.77 5.65
CA GLN A 143 19.18 3.41 6.59
C GLN A 143 20.23 4.52 6.68
N ARG A 144 20.81 4.71 7.87
CA ARG A 144 21.75 5.81 8.16
C ARG A 144 23.07 5.73 7.39
N ARG A 145 23.40 4.59 6.81
CA ARG A 145 24.68 4.37 6.14
C ARG A 145 24.44 4.14 4.65
N PHE A 146 24.26 5.23 3.92
CA PHE A 146 24.40 5.20 2.47
C PHE A 146 25.88 5.01 2.12
N ARG A 147 26.40 3.83 2.33
CA ARG A 147 27.69 3.45 1.75
C ARG A 147 27.38 2.66 0.49
N GLN A 148 27.30 3.36 -0.62
CA GLN A 148 27.53 2.69 -1.89
C GLN A 148 28.92 2.04 -1.81
N PRO A 149 29.11 0.80 -2.27
CA PRO A 149 30.43 0.21 -2.34
C PRO A 149 31.39 1.11 -3.12
N ALA A 150 32.57 1.38 -2.57
CA ALA A 150 33.59 2.19 -3.19
C ALA A 150 34.20 1.45 -4.40
#